data_c6a39eeb52c93c68f8a974346023a3ae
#
_entry.id   c6a39eeb52c93c68f8a974346023a3ae
#
_cell.length_a   1.000
_cell.length_b   1.000
_cell.length_c   1.000
_cell.angle_alpha   90.00
_cell.angle_beta   90.00
_cell.angle_gamma   90.00
#
_symmetry.space_group_name_H-M   'P 1'
#
loop_
_entity.id
_entity.type
_entity.pdbx_description
1 polymer ?
#
loop_
_entity_poly.entity_id
_entity_poly.type
_entity_poly.pdbx_seq_one_letter_code
_entity_poly.pdbx_strand_id
1 'polypeptide(L)'
;MSTKVLIVKGSTAHKSRLDSLADIAREAAEQTGGDIRMWDLQDSPLPVMSLTDPRQRRLPEVMQVREAAAEADGFIILTPEYHGNMSGALKNWFDFLYLELAGKFAGVLAVTGGGGGDMSITAVKNSFNWCHGFTLPFHAAARPEDFDGTVLVNEKVIERVRRVGSDVVRYAPLIRRTFEAARADGADWRTGVAGMHATKTD
;
A
#
# COMPACT_ATOMS: atom_id res chain seq x y z
N MET A 1 -0.90 20.94 -5.86
CA MET A 1 -1.62 19.71 -6.25
C MET A 1 -1.79 18.88 -5.00
N SER A 2 -2.94 18.22 -4.81
CA SER A 2 -3.19 17.30 -3.70
C SER A 2 -2.34 16.03 -3.86
N THR A 3 -1.93 15.43 -2.75
CA THR A 3 -1.21 14.14 -2.74
C THR A 3 -2.19 13.02 -3.07
N LYS A 4 -1.95 12.28 -4.15
CA LYS A 4 -2.78 11.14 -4.54
C LYS A 4 -2.39 9.91 -3.71
N VAL A 5 -3.32 9.38 -2.95
CA VAL A 5 -3.11 8.21 -2.09
C VAL A 5 -4.05 7.07 -2.50
N LEU A 6 -3.46 5.90 -2.77
CA LEU A 6 -4.20 4.67 -3.01
C LEU A 6 -4.30 3.87 -1.71
N ILE A 7 -5.51 3.71 -1.20
CA ILE A 7 -5.78 2.81 -0.08
C ILE A 7 -6.11 1.43 -0.64
N VAL A 8 -5.30 0.43 -0.32
CA VAL A 8 -5.47 -0.95 -0.81
C VAL A 8 -5.96 -1.83 0.33
N LYS A 9 -7.19 -2.33 0.20
CA LYS A 9 -7.78 -3.27 1.16
C LYS A 9 -7.53 -4.71 0.71
N GLY A 10 -6.61 -5.38 1.39
CA GLY A 10 -6.11 -6.73 1.07
C GLY A 10 -6.97 -7.88 1.61
N SER A 11 -8.27 -7.69 1.78
CA SER A 11 -9.21 -8.73 2.21
C SER A 11 -10.17 -9.08 1.07
N THR A 12 -10.59 -10.34 1.01
CA THR A 12 -11.66 -10.80 0.11
C THR A 12 -12.95 -11.09 0.88
N ALA A 13 -13.06 -10.64 2.12
CA ALA A 13 -14.25 -10.81 2.95
C ALA A 13 -15.17 -9.60 2.88
N HIS A 14 -16.46 -9.84 2.68
CA HIS A 14 -17.48 -8.82 2.86
C HIS A 14 -17.58 -8.44 4.35
N LYS A 15 -17.71 -7.15 4.66
CA LYS A 15 -17.82 -6.63 6.03
C LYS A 15 -16.68 -7.09 6.93
N SER A 16 -15.50 -6.66 6.60
CA SER A 16 -14.26 -6.96 7.31
C SER A 16 -13.97 -5.91 8.39
N ARG A 17 -13.27 -6.30 9.45
CA ARG A 17 -12.70 -5.34 10.41
C ARG A 17 -11.72 -4.35 9.76
N LEU A 18 -11.14 -4.70 8.61
CA LEU A 18 -10.32 -3.79 7.82
C LEU A 18 -11.11 -2.59 7.30
N ASP A 19 -12.43 -2.69 7.13
CA ASP A 19 -13.26 -1.58 6.65
C ASP A 19 -13.17 -0.39 7.61
N SER A 20 -13.28 -0.65 8.93
CA SER A 20 -13.15 0.40 9.94
C SER A 20 -11.78 1.06 9.95
N LEU A 21 -10.69 0.28 9.80
CA LEU A 21 -9.34 0.86 9.69
C LEU A 21 -9.18 1.68 8.41
N ALA A 22 -9.73 1.19 7.30
CA ALA A 22 -9.67 1.88 6.01
C ALA A 22 -10.39 3.23 6.05
N ASP A 23 -11.59 3.27 6.65
CA ASP A 23 -12.37 4.49 6.78
C ASP A 23 -11.67 5.54 7.66
N ILE A 24 -11.14 5.13 8.82
CA ILE A 24 -10.39 6.01 9.73
C ILE A 24 -9.12 6.56 9.04
N ALA A 25 -8.40 5.70 8.32
CA ALA A 25 -7.20 6.12 7.60
C ALA A 25 -7.53 7.07 6.44
N ARG A 26 -8.63 6.79 5.70
CA ARG A 26 -9.14 7.64 4.63
C ARG A 26 -9.50 9.02 5.14
N GLU A 27 -10.32 9.11 6.18
CA GLU A 27 -10.72 10.38 6.78
C GLU A 27 -9.52 11.22 7.24
N ALA A 28 -8.54 10.59 7.90
CA ALA A 28 -7.34 11.28 8.35
C ALA A 28 -6.48 11.78 7.17
N ALA A 29 -6.38 10.99 6.10
CA ALA A 29 -5.67 11.36 4.90
C ALA A 29 -6.36 12.52 4.15
N GLU A 30 -7.70 12.49 4.01
CA GLU A 30 -8.51 13.56 3.43
C GLU A 30 -8.37 14.85 4.23
N GLN A 31 -8.47 14.79 5.57
CA GLN A 31 -8.27 15.94 6.47
C GLN A 31 -6.85 16.53 6.38
N THR A 32 -5.87 15.73 5.96
CA THR A 32 -4.49 16.19 5.73
C THR A 32 -4.28 16.76 4.32
N GLY A 33 -5.30 16.73 3.47
CA GLY A 33 -5.27 17.28 2.10
C GLY A 33 -4.94 16.26 1.02
N GLY A 34 -5.08 14.97 1.31
CA GLY A 34 -4.94 13.88 0.36
C GLY A 34 -6.13 13.77 -0.60
N ASP A 35 -5.86 13.35 -1.84
CA ASP A 35 -6.83 12.89 -2.83
C ASP A 35 -6.85 11.36 -2.79
N ILE A 36 -7.93 10.78 -2.28
CA ILE A 36 -7.95 9.37 -1.87
C ILE A 36 -8.76 8.54 -2.86
N ARG A 37 -8.10 7.49 -3.38
CA ARG A 37 -8.73 6.41 -4.13
C ARG A 37 -8.69 5.12 -3.31
N MET A 38 -9.81 4.40 -3.27
CA MET A 38 -9.90 3.07 -2.63
C MET A 38 -9.74 1.97 -3.69
N TRP A 39 -8.99 0.93 -3.35
CA TRP A 39 -8.91 -0.33 -4.12
C TRP A 39 -9.22 -1.50 -3.19
N ASP A 40 -10.39 -2.08 -3.36
CA ASP A 40 -10.84 -3.23 -2.57
C ASP A 40 -10.66 -4.52 -3.38
N LEU A 41 -9.83 -5.45 -2.87
CA LEU A 41 -9.60 -6.74 -3.54
C LEU A 41 -10.81 -7.70 -3.44
N GLN A 42 -11.80 -7.37 -2.63
CA GLN A 42 -13.09 -8.06 -2.63
C GLN A 42 -13.93 -7.69 -3.87
N ASP A 43 -13.97 -6.41 -4.20
CA ASP A 43 -14.80 -5.89 -5.29
C ASP A 43 -14.09 -5.96 -6.65
N SER A 44 -12.76 -5.97 -6.62
CA SER A 44 -11.89 -6.01 -7.80
C SER A 44 -10.87 -7.15 -7.68
N PRO A 45 -11.33 -8.43 -7.71
CA PRO A 45 -10.44 -9.57 -7.59
C PRO A 45 -9.53 -9.70 -8.82
N LEU A 46 -8.28 -10.08 -8.57
CA LEU A 46 -7.31 -10.32 -9.63
C LEU A 46 -7.16 -11.84 -9.86
N PRO A 47 -6.97 -12.29 -11.12
CA PRO A 47 -6.60 -13.68 -11.37
C PRO A 47 -5.26 -13.99 -10.69
N VAL A 48 -5.04 -15.24 -10.30
CA VAL A 48 -3.73 -15.65 -9.77
C VAL A 48 -2.69 -15.45 -10.88
N MET A 49 -1.63 -14.69 -10.55
CA MET A 49 -0.58 -14.35 -11.51
C MET A 49 0.10 -15.62 -12.05
N SER A 50 0.24 -15.68 -13.36
CA SER A 50 0.91 -16.77 -14.08
C SER A 50 1.96 -16.24 -15.04
N LEU A 51 3.19 -16.68 -14.86
CA LEU A 51 4.31 -16.32 -15.76
C LEU A 51 4.15 -16.95 -17.17
N THR A 52 3.34 -18.00 -17.29
CA THR A 52 3.13 -18.71 -18.56
C THR A 52 1.97 -18.16 -19.38
N ASP A 53 1.16 -17.26 -18.83
CA ASP A 53 0.09 -16.58 -19.55
C ASP A 53 0.33 -15.07 -19.70
N PRO A 54 1.03 -14.63 -20.76
CA PRO A 54 1.33 -13.21 -20.97
C PRO A 54 0.09 -12.36 -21.25
N ARG A 55 -1.08 -12.98 -21.53
CA ARG A 55 -2.35 -12.26 -21.75
C ARG A 55 -2.88 -11.63 -20.48
N GLN A 56 -2.55 -12.19 -19.30
CA GLN A 56 -2.99 -11.65 -18.00
C GLN A 56 -2.63 -10.17 -17.84
N ARG A 57 -1.48 -9.73 -18.35
CA ARG A 57 -1.06 -8.31 -18.26
C ARG A 57 -1.96 -7.35 -19.02
N ARG A 58 -2.81 -7.87 -19.91
CA ARG A 58 -3.76 -7.10 -20.75
C ARG A 58 -5.20 -7.22 -20.27
N LEU A 59 -5.46 -7.98 -19.22
CA LEU A 59 -6.78 -8.04 -18.60
C LEU A 59 -7.17 -6.67 -18.04
N PRO A 60 -8.41 -6.22 -18.24
CA PRO A 60 -8.85 -4.90 -17.81
C PRO A 60 -8.60 -4.64 -16.33
N GLU A 61 -8.88 -5.61 -15.46
CA GLU A 61 -8.66 -5.52 -14.01
C GLU A 61 -7.18 -5.38 -13.66
N VAL A 62 -6.28 -6.05 -14.38
CA VAL A 62 -4.82 -5.93 -14.18
C VAL A 62 -4.31 -4.59 -14.69
N MET A 63 -4.81 -4.12 -15.82
CA MET A 63 -4.46 -2.80 -16.34
C MET A 63 -4.91 -1.70 -15.41
N GLN A 64 -6.14 -1.77 -14.88
CA GLN A 64 -6.69 -0.79 -13.95
C GLN A 64 -5.90 -0.71 -12.64
N VAL A 65 -5.49 -1.86 -12.07
CA VAL A 65 -4.70 -1.84 -10.83
C VAL A 65 -3.31 -1.25 -11.05
N ARG A 66 -2.67 -1.54 -12.19
CA ARG A 66 -1.37 -0.97 -12.55
C ARG A 66 -1.47 0.54 -12.79
N GLU A 67 -2.51 1.00 -13.47
CA GLU A 67 -2.78 2.42 -13.67
C GLU A 67 -3.02 3.13 -12.33
N ALA A 68 -3.90 2.60 -11.48
CA ALA A 68 -4.17 3.16 -10.16
C ALA A 68 -2.88 3.24 -9.30
N ALA A 69 -2.06 2.19 -9.35
CA ALA A 69 -0.78 2.18 -8.63
C ALA A 69 0.23 3.17 -9.24
N ALA A 70 0.25 3.33 -10.58
CA ALA A 70 1.15 4.28 -11.25
C ALA A 70 0.79 5.74 -10.95
N GLU A 71 -0.50 6.07 -10.87
CA GLU A 71 -0.98 7.43 -10.58
C GLU A 71 -0.77 7.87 -9.13
N ALA A 72 -0.77 6.94 -8.18
CA ALA A 72 -0.63 7.25 -6.75
C ALA A 72 0.75 7.80 -6.42
N ASP A 73 0.83 8.77 -5.52
CA ASP A 73 2.08 9.24 -4.90
C ASP A 73 2.42 8.42 -3.65
N GLY A 74 1.39 7.98 -2.93
CA GLY A 74 1.50 7.19 -1.72
C GLY A 74 0.45 6.10 -1.60
N PHE A 75 0.69 5.16 -0.66
CA PHE A 75 -0.17 4.01 -0.42
C PHE A 75 -0.49 3.87 1.07
N ILE A 76 -1.72 3.46 1.37
CA ILE A 76 -2.08 2.89 2.67
C ILE A 76 -2.52 1.45 2.41
N ILE A 77 -1.73 0.50 2.88
CA ILE A 77 -1.94 -0.92 2.56
C ILE A 77 -2.46 -1.64 3.80
N LEU A 78 -3.64 -2.24 3.67
CA LEU A 78 -4.30 -2.95 4.75
C LEU A 78 -4.33 -4.46 4.47
N THR A 79 -4.00 -5.27 5.48
CA THR A 79 -4.02 -6.73 5.36
C THR A 79 -4.61 -7.41 6.59
N PRO A 80 -5.40 -8.47 6.43
CA PRO A 80 -5.58 -9.42 7.52
C PRO A 80 -4.29 -10.23 7.67
N GLU A 81 -3.97 -10.64 8.91
CA GLU A 81 -2.87 -11.58 9.14
C GLU A 81 -3.38 -13.01 9.02
N TYR A 82 -2.89 -13.75 8.04
CA TYR A 82 -3.14 -15.17 7.84
C TYR A 82 -1.83 -15.95 7.96
N HIS A 83 -1.76 -16.84 8.95
CA HIS A 83 -0.56 -17.68 9.18
C HIS A 83 0.74 -16.87 9.29
N GLY A 84 0.69 -15.72 9.97
CA GLY A 84 1.85 -14.84 10.13
C GLY A 84 2.27 -14.12 8.85
N ASN A 85 1.38 -13.94 7.88
CA ASN A 85 1.68 -13.28 6.61
C ASN A 85 0.50 -12.42 6.14
N MET A 86 0.72 -11.61 5.10
CA MET A 86 -0.35 -10.92 4.41
C MET A 86 -1.30 -11.92 3.74
N SER A 87 -2.50 -11.49 3.37
CA SER A 87 -3.43 -12.33 2.60
C SER A 87 -2.85 -12.73 1.24
N GLY A 88 -3.26 -13.90 0.74
CA GLY A 88 -2.89 -14.35 -0.61
C GLY A 88 -3.36 -13.39 -1.71
N ALA A 89 -4.53 -12.76 -1.52
CA ALA A 89 -5.04 -11.78 -2.46
C ALA A 89 -4.13 -10.52 -2.54
N LEU A 90 -3.66 -10.04 -1.38
CA LEU A 90 -2.74 -8.90 -1.36
C LEU A 90 -1.36 -9.27 -1.93
N LYS A 91 -0.87 -10.49 -1.64
CA LYS A 91 0.39 -10.96 -2.24
C LYS A 91 0.26 -11.02 -3.77
N ASN A 92 -0.84 -11.55 -4.27
CA ASN A 92 -1.12 -11.61 -5.70
C ASN A 92 -1.23 -10.20 -6.35
N TRP A 93 -1.78 -9.22 -5.61
CA TRP A 93 -1.77 -7.81 -6.04
C TRP A 93 -0.34 -7.29 -6.24
N PHE A 94 0.59 -7.58 -5.31
CA PHE A 94 2.00 -7.23 -5.46
C PHE A 94 2.64 -7.92 -6.66
N ASP A 95 2.26 -9.15 -6.99
CA ASP A 95 2.86 -9.92 -8.08
C ASP A 95 2.60 -9.31 -9.47
N PHE A 96 1.54 -8.50 -9.61
CA PHE A 96 1.27 -7.74 -10.83
C PHE A 96 1.99 -6.39 -10.91
N LEU A 97 2.65 -5.93 -9.82
CA LEU A 97 3.27 -4.61 -9.70
C LEU A 97 4.77 -4.72 -9.51
N TYR A 98 5.50 -3.72 -10.00
CA TYR A 98 6.94 -3.55 -9.74
C TYR A 98 7.34 -2.08 -9.89
N LEU A 99 7.44 -1.58 -11.13
CA LEU A 99 7.86 -0.20 -11.41
C LEU A 99 6.84 0.83 -10.92
N GLU A 100 5.58 0.44 -10.83
CA GLU A 100 4.49 1.27 -10.33
C GLU A 100 4.67 1.67 -8.85
N LEU A 101 5.49 0.93 -8.10
CA LEU A 101 5.75 1.17 -6.68
C LEU A 101 7.08 1.88 -6.43
N ALA A 102 7.97 1.92 -7.43
CA ALA A 102 9.30 2.50 -7.27
C ALA A 102 9.25 3.99 -6.93
N GLY A 103 10.00 4.41 -5.93
CA GLY A 103 10.07 5.80 -5.48
C GLY A 103 8.81 6.31 -4.79
N LYS A 104 7.88 5.43 -4.42
CA LYS A 104 6.65 5.79 -3.72
C LYS A 104 6.72 5.45 -2.23
N PHE A 105 5.76 5.95 -1.45
CA PHE A 105 5.76 5.82 0.00
C PHE A 105 4.51 5.10 0.50
N ALA A 106 4.68 4.14 1.41
CA ALA A 106 3.55 3.36 1.94
C ALA A 106 3.50 3.32 3.47
N GLY A 107 2.30 3.49 4.02
CA GLY A 107 1.93 3.12 5.37
C GLY A 107 1.23 1.76 5.38
N VAL A 108 1.37 0.98 6.46
CA VAL A 108 0.81 -0.37 6.57
C VAL A 108 -0.06 -0.49 7.80
N LEU A 109 -1.23 -1.08 7.62
CA LEU A 109 -2.20 -1.41 8.66
C LEU A 109 -2.54 -2.89 8.63
N ALA A 110 -2.75 -3.52 9.77
CA ALA A 110 -3.13 -4.93 9.84
C ALA A 110 -4.26 -5.19 10.82
N VAL A 111 -5.02 -6.24 10.55
CA VAL A 111 -5.93 -6.87 11.52
C VAL A 111 -5.47 -8.30 11.74
N THR A 112 -5.28 -8.68 13.00
CA THR A 112 -4.81 -10.01 13.39
C THR A 112 -5.84 -10.73 14.23
N GLY A 113 -5.84 -12.06 14.18
CA GLY A 113 -6.74 -12.90 14.97
C GLY A 113 -6.26 -13.19 16.38
N GLY A 114 -5.01 -12.87 16.73
CA GLY A 114 -4.44 -13.18 18.05
C GLY A 114 -2.94 -12.93 18.17
N GLY A 115 -2.24 -12.70 17.05
CA GLY A 115 -0.84 -12.29 17.03
C GLY A 115 -0.67 -10.77 17.20
N GLY A 116 0.55 -10.29 16.99
CA GLY A 116 0.86 -8.85 17.04
C GLY A 116 0.60 -8.11 15.72
N GLY A 117 0.33 -8.82 14.63
CA GLY A 117 0.26 -8.23 13.28
C GLY A 117 1.62 -7.91 12.67
N ASP A 118 2.70 -8.01 13.44
CA ASP A 118 4.02 -7.56 13.02
C ASP A 118 4.58 -8.36 11.84
N MET A 119 4.25 -9.65 11.75
CA MET A 119 4.73 -10.52 10.68
C MET A 119 4.08 -10.16 9.34
N SER A 120 2.77 -9.95 9.32
CA SER A 120 2.06 -9.53 8.11
C SER A 120 2.47 -8.12 7.67
N ILE A 121 2.64 -7.19 8.62
CA ILE A 121 3.15 -5.85 8.35
C ILE A 121 4.57 -5.91 7.76
N THR A 122 5.44 -6.73 8.33
CA THR A 122 6.81 -6.93 7.82
C THR A 122 6.78 -7.51 6.41
N ALA A 123 5.92 -8.48 6.14
CA ALA A 123 5.78 -9.07 4.80
C ALA A 123 5.32 -8.04 3.76
N VAL A 124 4.36 -7.17 4.11
CA VAL A 124 3.92 -6.07 3.22
C VAL A 124 5.05 -5.08 2.98
N LYS A 125 5.74 -4.63 4.05
CA LYS A 125 6.87 -3.69 3.93
C LYS A 125 7.99 -4.27 3.06
N ASN A 126 8.34 -5.54 3.25
CA ASN A 126 9.36 -6.21 2.46
C ASN A 126 8.98 -6.27 0.98
N SER A 127 7.72 -6.62 0.66
CA SER A 127 7.24 -6.66 -0.72
C SER A 127 7.27 -5.28 -1.38
N PHE A 128 6.87 -4.24 -0.65
CA PHE A 128 6.90 -2.87 -1.16
C PHE A 128 8.32 -2.35 -1.36
N ASN A 129 9.21 -2.60 -0.39
CA ASN A 129 10.62 -2.19 -0.47
C ASN A 129 11.38 -2.96 -1.57
N TRP A 130 11.04 -4.23 -1.81
CA TRP A 130 11.60 -5.02 -2.92
C TRP A 130 11.33 -4.38 -4.29
N CYS A 131 10.19 -3.71 -4.42
CA CYS A 131 9.83 -2.94 -5.61
C CYS A 131 10.43 -1.52 -5.61
N HIS A 132 11.46 -1.26 -4.81
CA HIS A 132 12.13 0.04 -4.66
C HIS A 132 11.21 1.17 -4.15
N GLY A 133 10.15 0.81 -3.45
CA GLY A 133 9.34 1.74 -2.67
C GLY A 133 9.93 1.99 -1.28
N PHE A 134 9.38 2.95 -0.57
CA PHE A 134 9.76 3.33 0.79
C PHE A 134 8.59 3.12 1.74
N THR A 135 8.83 2.67 2.95
CA THR A 135 7.74 2.42 3.90
C THR A 135 7.89 3.25 5.16
N LEU A 136 6.75 3.71 5.70
CA LEU A 136 6.69 4.37 6.98
C LEU A 136 7.21 3.43 8.08
N PRO A 137 8.17 3.85 8.92
CA PRO A 137 8.64 3.03 10.05
C PRO A 137 7.51 2.69 11.01
N PHE A 138 6.62 3.65 11.25
CA PHE A 138 5.42 3.50 12.07
C PHE A 138 4.33 2.69 11.35
N HIS A 139 3.50 1.97 12.11
CA HIS A 139 2.38 1.18 11.60
C HIS A 139 1.31 1.01 12.69
N ALA A 140 0.15 0.46 12.33
CA ALA A 140 -0.85 0.06 13.30
C ALA A 140 -1.37 -1.36 12.99
N ALA A 141 -1.55 -2.14 14.06
CA ALA A 141 -2.26 -3.40 14.03
C ALA A 141 -3.40 -3.37 15.05
N ALA A 142 -4.53 -3.95 14.69
CA ALA A 142 -5.70 -4.10 15.55
C ALA A 142 -6.00 -5.58 15.80
N ARG A 143 -6.41 -5.90 17.02
CA ARG A 143 -6.74 -7.24 17.51
C ARG A 143 -8.26 -7.37 17.71
N PRO A 144 -8.80 -8.58 17.88
CA PRO A 144 -10.23 -8.77 18.10
C PRO A 144 -10.80 -7.92 19.24
N GLU A 145 -10.05 -7.77 20.34
CA GLU A 145 -10.43 -7.00 21.54
C GLU A 145 -10.51 -5.48 21.30
N ASP A 146 -9.95 -4.99 20.22
CA ASP A 146 -9.98 -3.57 19.86
C ASP A 146 -11.30 -3.16 19.17
N PHE A 147 -12.17 -4.14 18.87
CA PHE A 147 -13.39 -3.93 18.10
C PHE A 147 -14.67 -4.24 18.91
N ASP A 148 -15.72 -3.46 18.62
CA ASP A 148 -17.11 -3.86 18.85
C ASP A 148 -17.69 -4.36 17.51
N GLY A 149 -17.85 -5.68 17.39
CA GLY A 149 -18.18 -6.32 16.11
C GLY A 149 -17.11 -6.10 15.05
N THR A 150 -17.39 -5.23 14.09
CA THR A 150 -16.42 -4.83 13.04
C THR A 150 -15.94 -3.38 13.19
N VAL A 151 -16.47 -2.64 14.17
CA VAL A 151 -16.14 -1.23 14.41
C VAL A 151 -14.94 -1.15 15.36
N LEU A 152 -13.87 -0.47 14.96
CA LEU A 152 -12.72 -0.23 15.81
C LEU A 152 -13.10 0.78 16.91
N VAL A 153 -12.94 0.39 18.19
CA VAL A 153 -13.31 1.22 19.35
C VAL A 153 -12.15 1.57 20.26
N ASN A 154 -10.99 0.95 20.08
CA ASN A 154 -9.81 1.26 20.88
C ASN A 154 -9.17 2.59 20.41
N GLU A 155 -9.35 3.65 21.20
CA GLU A 155 -8.87 5.00 20.88
C GLU A 155 -7.36 5.06 20.59
N LYS A 156 -6.53 4.26 21.27
CA LYS A 156 -5.08 4.23 21.02
C LYS A 156 -4.76 3.67 19.64
N VAL A 157 -5.51 2.67 19.19
CA VAL A 157 -5.34 2.09 17.85
C VAL A 157 -5.90 3.04 16.80
N ILE A 158 -7.06 3.66 17.05
CA ILE A 158 -7.67 4.68 16.20
C ILE A 158 -6.66 5.81 15.93
N GLU A 159 -6.05 6.34 16.98
CA GLU A 159 -5.05 7.41 16.83
C GLU A 159 -3.83 6.96 16.02
N ARG A 160 -3.37 5.72 16.19
CA ARG A 160 -2.27 5.17 15.39
C ARG A 160 -2.64 5.06 13.92
N VAL A 161 -3.86 4.61 13.61
CA VAL A 161 -4.37 4.52 12.23
C VAL A 161 -4.44 5.92 11.60
N ARG A 162 -4.95 6.92 12.32
CA ARG A 162 -4.99 8.32 11.87
C ARG A 162 -3.60 8.86 11.54
N ARG A 163 -2.60 8.57 12.38
CA ARG A 163 -1.20 8.97 12.14
C ARG A 163 -0.66 8.36 10.86
N VAL A 164 -0.91 7.08 10.60
CA VAL A 164 -0.49 6.44 9.34
C VAL A 164 -1.12 7.15 8.15
N GLY A 165 -2.42 7.44 8.18
CA GLY A 165 -3.11 8.18 7.13
C GLY A 165 -2.49 9.56 6.85
N SER A 166 -2.32 10.35 7.92
CA SER A 166 -1.72 11.69 7.82
C SER A 166 -0.27 11.66 7.34
N ASP A 167 0.55 10.74 7.84
CA ASP A 167 1.97 10.69 7.51
C ASP A 167 2.20 10.27 6.06
N VAL A 168 1.38 9.37 5.51
CA VAL A 168 1.47 9.03 4.09
C VAL A 168 1.24 10.27 3.22
N VAL A 169 0.22 11.07 3.50
CA VAL A 169 -0.05 12.31 2.74
C VAL A 169 1.12 13.30 2.84
N ARG A 170 1.75 13.42 4.02
CA ARG A 170 2.86 14.35 4.26
C ARG A 170 4.16 13.94 3.59
N TYR A 171 4.51 12.65 3.67
CA TYR A 171 5.83 12.18 3.26
C TYR A 171 5.89 11.69 1.81
N ALA A 172 4.78 11.17 1.26
CA ALA A 172 4.76 10.64 -0.10
C ALA A 172 5.27 11.64 -1.16
N PRO A 173 4.83 12.92 -1.19
CA PRO A 173 5.30 13.87 -2.20
C PRO A 173 6.79 14.22 -2.04
N LEU A 174 7.33 14.16 -0.82
CA LEU A 174 8.76 14.44 -0.57
C LEU A 174 9.62 13.31 -1.13
N ILE A 175 9.25 12.06 -0.84
CA ILE A 175 9.94 10.87 -1.35
C ILE A 175 9.86 10.84 -2.87
N ARG A 176 8.65 10.99 -3.44
CA ARG A 176 8.41 10.99 -4.87
C ARG A 176 9.28 12.03 -5.59
N ARG A 177 9.25 13.27 -5.14
CA ARG A 177 10.04 14.36 -5.74
C ARG A 177 11.54 14.07 -5.70
N THR A 178 12.05 13.59 -4.56
CA THR A 178 13.47 13.28 -4.41
C THR A 178 13.88 12.12 -5.32
N PHE A 179 13.04 11.07 -5.40
CA PHE A 179 13.30 9.92 -6.26
C PHE A 179 13.30 10.32 -7.75
N GLU A 180 12.32 11.10 -8.20
CA GLU A 180 12.23 11.52 -9.60
C GLU A 180 13.38 12.47 -9.98
N ALA A 181 13.79 13.36 -9.09
CA ALA A 181 14.96 14.20 -9.31
C ALA A 181 16.23 13.36 -9.51
N ALA A 182 16.50 12.41 -8.59
CA ALA A 182 17.65 11.52 -8.71
C ALA A 182 17.58 10.63 -9.95
N ARG A 183 16.37 10.17 -10.34
CA ARG A 183 16.16 9.39 -11.56
C ARG A 183 16.50 10.19 -12.82
N ALA A 184 16.17 11.49 -12.84
CA ALA A 184 16.46 12.39 -13.94
C ALA A 184 17.96 12.68 -14.11
N ASP A 185 18.74 12.60 -13.01
CA ASP A 185 20.21 12.77 -13.04
C ASP A 185 20.94 11.57 -13.71
N GLY A 186 20.21 10.50 -14.06
CA GLY A 186 20.71 9.38 -14.85
C GLY A 186 21.10 8.13 -14.03
N ALA A 187 21.67 7.15 -14.74
CA ALA A 187 22.01 5.83 -14.18
C ALA A 187 23.44 5.85 -13.61
N ASP A 188 23.61 6.40 -12.42
CA ASP A 188 24.89 6.47 -11.70
C ASP A 188 24.70 5.94 -10.26
N TRP A 189 25.76 5.40 -9.64
CA TRP A 189 25.71 4.94 -8.25
C TRP A 189 25.37 6.09 -7.27
N ARG A 190 25.69 7.34 -7.62
CA ARG A 190 25.37 8.54 -6.83
C ARG A 190 23.88 8.87 -6.82
N THR A 191 23.14 8.43 -7.82
CA THR A 191 21.67 8.57 -7.89
C THR A 191 20.95 7.47 -7.12
N GLY A 192 21.70 6.51 -6.52
CA GLY A 192 21.18 5.44 -5.71
C GLY A 192 20.19 4.55 -6.46
N VAL A 193 19.17 4.05 -5.74
CA VAL A 193 18.16 3.18 -6.33
C VAL A 193 17.35 3.85 -7.44
N ALA A 194 17.20 5.17 -7.41
CA ALA A 194 16.47 5.91 -8.43
C ALA A 194 17.16 5.81 -9.81
N GLY A 195 18.49 5.79 -9.84
CA GLY A 195 19.26 5.63 -11.07
C GLY A 195 19.01 4.30 -11.78
N MET A 196 18.59 3.25 -11.06
CA MET A 196 18.20 1.97 -11.66
C MET A 196 16.94 2.08 -12.53
N HIS A 197 16.15 3.14 -12.34
CA HIS A 197 14.92 3.45 -13.07
C HIS A 197 15.09 4.60 -14.06
N ALA A 198 16.29 5.12 -14.24
CA ALA A 198 16.57 6.10 -15.27
C ALA A 198 16.31 5.51 -16.65
N THR A 199 15.64 6.27 -17.51
CA THR A 199 15.50 5.89 -18.92
C THR A 199 16.91 5.91 -19.53
N LYS A 200 17.30 4.78 -20.13
CA LYS A 200 18.52 4.78 -20.95
C LYS A 200 18.30 5.81 -22.05
N THR A 201 19.05 6.89 -22.03
CA THR A 201 19.24 7.74 -23.21
C THR A 201 20.06 6.90 -24.19
N ASP A 202 19.40 6.45 -25.27
CA ASP A 202 20.10 5.84 -26.42
C ASP A 202 21.07 6.84 -27.06
#